data_30a87a731002f0a433c1f90bf49b32bc
#
_entry.id   30a87a731002f0a433c1f90bf49b32bc
#
_cell.length_a   1.000
_cell.length_b   1.000
_cell.length_c   1.000
_cell.angle_alpha   90.00
_cell.angle_beta   90.00
_cell.angle_gamma   90.00
#
_symmetry.space_group_name_H-M   'P 1'
#
loop_
_entity.id
_entity.type
_entity.pdbx_description
1 polymer ?
#
loop_
_entity_poly.entity_id
_entity_poly.type
_entity_poly.pdbx_seq_one_letter_code
_entity_poly.pdbx_strand_id
1 'polypeptide(L)'
;MRGKFITFEGPEGAGKTTQARRLQTRLEGMGLEVLYTREPGGTPTGEAIREVLQYDKAGEPICPETEVLLFAASRAQLVRNVILPALMK
;
A
#
# COMPACT_ATOMS: atom_id res chain seq x y z
N MET A 1 -19.30 -10.34 7.62
CA MET A 1 -18.73 -11.07 6.48
C MET A 1 -17.35 -10.50 6.16
N ARG A 2 -16.40 -11.35 5.84
CA ARG A 2 -15.06 -10.89 5.52
C ARG A 2 -14.94 -10.45 4.08
N GLY A 3 -14.20 -9.37 3.85
CA GLY A 3 -13.93 -8.90 2.52
C GLY A 3 -12.86 -9.71 1.80
N LYS A 4 -12.55 -9.29 0.59
CA LYS A 4 -11.49 -9.89 -0.23
C LYS A 4 -10.30 -8.95 -0.27
N PHE A 5 -9.11 -9.53 -0.26
CA PHE A 5 -7.86 -8.78 -0.35
C PHE A 5 -7.16 -9.14 -1.65
N ILE A 6 -6.95 -8.15 -2.50
CA ILE A 6 -6.36 -8.34 -3.83
C ILE A 6 -5.09 -7.51 -3.91
N THR A 7 -4.00 -8.12 -4.36
CA THR A 7 -2.73 -7.42 -4.54
C THR A 7 -2.34 -7.35 -6.01
N PHE A 8 -1.69 -6.24 -6.38
CA PHE A 8 -1.04 -6.08 -7.68
C PHE A 8 0.44 -5.88 -7.44
N GLU A 9 1.25 -6.76 -8.01
CA GLU A 9 2.70 -6.72 -7.83
C GLU A 9 3.38 -6.65 -9.19
N GLY A 10 4.54 -6.01 -9.22
CA GLY A 10 5.31 -5.88 -10.44
C GLY A 10 6.25 -4.69 -10.36
N PRO A 11 7.21 -4.62 -11.29
CA PRO A 11 8.18 -3.51 -11.32
C PRO A 11 7.51 -2.20 -11.71
N GLU A 12 8.22 -1.11 -11.48
CA GLU A 12 7.79 0.21 -11.93
C GLU A 12 7.52 0.21 -13.43
N GLY A 13 6.44 0.88 -13.82
CA GLY A 13 6.08 0.98 -15.22
C GLY A 13 5.35 -0.23 -15.78
N ALA A 14 5.01 -1.22 -14.96
CA ALA A 14 4.29 -2.41 -15.42
C ALA A 14 2.79 -2.19 -15.56
N GLY A 15 2.29 -0.99 -15.24
CA GLY A 15 0.85 -0.68 -15.36
C GLY A 15 0.01 -1.16 -14.19
N LYS A 16 0.62 -1.54 -13.08
CA LYS A 16 -0.13 -2.08 -11.94
C LYS A 16 -1.11 -1.08 -11.33
N THR A 17 -0.73 0.20 -11.24
CA THR A 17 -1.62 1.24 -10.74
C THR A 17 -2.84 1.39 -11.64
N THR A 18 -2.63 1.43 -12.95
CA THR A 18 -3.71 1.55 -13.91
C THR A 18 -4.66 0.37 -13.80
N GLN A 19 -4.12 -0.85 -13.73
CA GLN A 19 -4.95 -2.05 -13.62
C GLN A 19 -5.72 -2.09 -12.30
N ALA A 20 -5.09 -1.70 -11.21
CA ALA A 20 -5.75 -1.67 -9.91
C ALA A 20 -6.90 -0.67 -9.90
N ARG A 21 -6.71 0.51 -10.50
CA ARG A 21 -7.77 1.52 -10.59
C ARG A 21 -8.92 1.08 -11.48
N ARG A 22 -8.61 0.39 -12.56
CA ARG A 22 -9.67 -0.16 -13.43
C ARG A 22 -10.51 -1.19 -12.69
N LEU A 23 -9.86 -2.07 -11.94
CA LEU A 23 -10.57 -3.06 -11.15
C LEU A 23 -11.42 -2.39 -10.07
N GLN A 24 -10.89 -1.39 -9.39
CA GLN A 24 -11.63 -0.64 -8.40
C GLN A 24 -12.91 -0.06 -8.99
N THR A 25 -12.79 0.63 -10.13
CA THR A 25 -13.95 1.24 -10.80
C THR A 25 -14.99 0.19 -11.17
N ARG A 26 -14.54 -0.93 -11.69
CA ARG A 26 -15.46 -2.00 -12.10
C ARG A 26 -16.20 -2.60 -10.90
N LEU A 27 -15.49 -2.86 -9.81
CA LEU A 27 -16.10 -3.43 -8.61
C LEU A 27 -17.06 -2.44 -7.96
N GLU A 28 -16.72 -1.16 -7.94
CA GLU A 28 -17.63 -0.14 -7.41
C GLU A 28 -18.88 -0.03 -8.25
N GLY A 29 -18.74 -0.17 -9.57
CA GLY A 29 -19.90 -0.20 -10.48
C GLY A 29 -20.81 -1.39 -10.25
N MET A 30 -20.32 -2.44 -9.62
CA MET A 30 -21.10 -3.62 -9.24
C MET A 30 -21.71 -3.49 -7.83
N GLY A 31 -21.59 -2.33 -7.21
CA GLY A 31 -22.15 -2.07 -5.89
C GLY A 31 -21.28 -2.52 -4.72
N LEU A 32 -20.01 -2.84 -4.98
CA LEU A 32 -19.10 -3.27 -3.93
C LEU A 32 -18.35 -2.08 -3.34
N GLU A 33 -18.11 -2.13 -2.04
CA GLU A 33 -17.29 -1.13 -1.36
C GLU A 33 -15.83 -1.53 -1.53
N VAL A 34 -15.01 -0.63 -2.10
CA VAL A 34 -13.61 -0.92 -2.43
C VAL A 34 -12.71 0.09 -1.76
N LEU A 35 -11.67 -0.41 -1.08
CA LEU A 35 -10.61 0.42 -0.52
C LEU A 35 -9.35 0.17 -1.34
N TYR A 36 -8.78 1.25 -1.89
CA TYR A 36 -7.51 1.19 -2.60
C TYR A 36 -6.39 1.70 -1.68
N THR A 37 -5.29 0.96 -1.65
CA THR A 37 -4.13 1.37 -0.87
C THR A 37 -2.84 0.93 -1.56
N ARG A 38 -1.69 1.28 -0.99
CA ARG A 38 -0.40 0.97 -1.60
C ARG A 38 0.66 0.73 -0.54
N GLU A 39 1.76 0.09 -0.93
CA GLU A 39 2.92 -0.13 -0.08
C GLU A 39 4.20 0.32 -0.80
N PRO A 40 5.14 0.94 -0.11
CA PRO A 40 5.00 1.49 1.24
C PRO A 40 4.06 2.67 1.25
N GLY A 41 3.26 2.82 2.30
CA GLY A 41 2.31 3.92 2.39
C GLY A 41 0.95 3.48 2.90
N GLY A 42 -0.07 4.21 2.47
CA GLY A 42 -1.45 3.88 2.81
C GLY A 42 -1.92 4.38 4.17
N THR A 43 -1.02 4.88 5.00
CA THR A 43 -1.31 5.53 6.29
C THR A 43 -0.42 6.74 6.40
N PRO A 44 -0.73 7.71 7.26
CA PRO A 44 0.16 8.85 7.47
C PRO A 44 1.59 8.42 7.83
N THR A 45 1.74 7.46 8.72
CA THR A 45 3.05 6.92 9.08
C THR A 45 3.71 6.24 7.89
N GLY A 46 2.96 5.41 7.18
CA GLY A 46 3.48 4.72 6.00
C GLY A 46 3.90 5.67 4.89
N GLU A 47 3.15 6.75 4.67
CA GLU A 47 3.53 7.75 3.66
C GLU A 47 4.82 8.48 4.05
N ALA A 48 5.02 8.76 5.33
CA ALA A 48 6.29 9.35 5.80
C ALA A 48 7.45 8.39 5.57
N ILE A 49 7.24 7.10 5.83
CA ILE A 49 8.27 6.08 5.56
C ILE A 49 8.56 6.01 4.05
N ARG A 50 7.54 6.10 3.22
CA ARG A 50 7.72 6.12 1.77
C ARG A 50 8.61 7.28 1.32
N GLU A 51 8.46 8.45 1.92
CA GLU A 51 9.29 9.59 1.59
C GLU A 51 10.76 9.34 1.93
N VAL A 52 11.03 8.68 3.06
CA VAL A 52 12.40 8.31 3.41
C VAL A 52 12.98 7.32 2.40
N LEU A 53 12.18 6.32 2.00
CA LEU A 53 12.66 5.25 1.10
C LEU A 53 12.83 5.72 -0.34
N GLN A 54 11.90 6.52 -0.86
CA GLN A 54 11.84 6.82 -2.30
C GLN A 54 12.30 8.22 -2.66
N TYR A 55 12.25 9.16 -1.72
CA TYR A 55 12.51 10.56 -2.02
C TYR A 55 13.69 11.13 -1.21
N ASP A 56 14.52 10.24 -0.66
CA ASP A 56 15.75 10.62 0.03
C ASP A 56 15.51 11.67 1.11
N LYS A 57 14.41 11.56 1.82
CA LYS A 57 14.02 12.56 2.82
C LYS A 57 15.05 12.66 3.96
N ALA A 58 15.74 11.56 4.24
CA ALA A 58 16.75 11.54 5.30
C ALA A 58 18.07 12.24 4.88
N GLY A 59 18.30 12.39 3.57
CA GLY A 59 19.52 13.04 3.08
C GLY A 59 20.76 12.17 3.12
N GLU A 60 20.60 10.85 3.24
CA GLU A 60 21.71 9.90 3.24
C GLU A 60 21.25 8.59 2.63
N PRO A 61 22.19 7.79 2.09
CA PRO A 61 21.83 6.46 1.57
C PRO A 61 21.27 5.56 2.68
N ILE A 62 20.25 4.78 2.33
CA ILE A 62 19.63 3.83 3.26
C ILE A 62 20.24 2.46 3.04
N CYS A 63 20.80 1.84 4.08
CA CYS A 63 21.36 0.51 3.96
C CYS A 63 20.27 -0.54 3.80
N PRO A 64 20.59 -1.72 3.19
CA PRO A 64 19.56 -2.73 2.91
C PRO A 64 18.80 -3.17 4.14
N GLU A 65 19.44 -3.31 5.28
CA GLU A 65 18.76 -3.73 6.51
C GLU A 65 17.73 -2.71 6.97
N THR A 66 18.09 -1.42 6.92
CA THR A 66 17.18 -0.34 7.27
C THR A 66 16.00 -0.31 6.30
N GLU A 67 16.26 -0.50 5.01
CA GLU A 67 15.22 -0.52 3.98
C GLU A 67 14.18 -1.60 4.27
N VAL A 68 14.63 -2.82 4.57
CA VAL A 68 13.74 -3.92 4.90
C VAL A 68 12.90 -3.60 6.12
N LEU A 69 13.51 -3.04 7.16
CA LEU A 69 12.79 -2.71 8.39
C LEU A 69 11.78 -1.58 8.17
N LEU A 70 12.11 -0.62 7.33
CA LEU A 70 11.16 0.46 7.02
C LEU A 70 9.96 -0.06 6.23
N PHE A 71 10.17 -0.95 5.26
CA PHE A 71 9.06 -1.58 4.56
C PHE A 71 8.18 -2.37 5.52
N ALA A 72 8.79 -3.12 6.43
CA ALA A 72 8.03 -3.90 7.43
C ALA A 72 7.24 -2.98 8.36
N ALA A 73 7.82 -1.85 8.77
CA ALA A 73 7.13 -0.89 9.63
C ALA A 73 5.92 -0.28 8.92
N SER A 74 6.08 0.10 7.65
CA SER A 74 4.97 0.62 6.86
C SER A 74 3.85 -0.41 6.73
N ARG A 75 4.20 -1.67 6.48
CA ARG A 75 3.22 -2.75 6.36
C ARG A 75 2.49 -2.99 7.67
N ALA A 76 3.20 -3.00 8.79
CA ALA A 76 2.58 -3.22 10.10
C ALA A 76 1.49 -2.17 10.38
N GLN A 77 1.79 -0.92 10.08
CA GLN A 77 0.84 0.17 10.26
C GLN A 77 -0.37 0.00 9.34
N LEU A 78 -0.12 -0.32 8.08
CA LEU A 78 -1.17 -0.49 7.07
C LEU A 78 -2.09 -1.66 7.42
N VAL A 79 -1.52 -2.80 7.78
CA VAL A 79 -2.31 -3.99 8.09
C VAL A 79 -3.21 -3.74 9.29
N ARG A 80 -2.65 -3.21 10.35
CA ARG A 80 -3.42 -3.04 11.59
C ARG A 80 -4.48 -1.95 11.49
N ASN A 81 -4.15 -0.83 10.85
CA ASN A 81 -5.02 0.34 10.86
C ASN A 81 -5.96 0.42 9.67
N VAL A 82 -5.66 -0.27 8.58
CA VAL A 82 -6.43 -0.12 7.34
C VAL A 82 -6.95 -1.46 6.84
N ILE A 83 -6.05 -2.41 6.59
CA ILE A 83 -6.44 -3.66 5.90
C ILE A 83 -7.35 -4.52 6.77
N LEU A 84 -6.95 -4.81 8.00
CA LEU A 84 -7.76 -5.65 8.87
C LEU A 84 -9.13 -5.04 9.17
N PRO A 85 -9.24 -3.74 9.53
CA PRO A 85 -10.56 -3.15 9.71
C PRO A 85 -11.43 -3.24 8.46
N ALA A 86 -10.85 -3.02 7.28
CA ALA A 86 -11.61 -3.10 6.03
C ALA A 86 -12.12 -4.51 5.75
N LEU A 87 -11.29 -5.52 6.02
CA LEU A 87 -11.67 -6.92 5.78
C LEU A 87 -12.72 -7.42 6.77
N MET A 88 -12.79 -6.80 7.93
CA MET A 88 -13.72 -7.22 8.98
C MET A 88 -15.12 -6.61 8.85
N LYS A 89 -15.30 -5.70 7.95
CA LYS A 89 -16.63 -5.08 7.70
C LYS A 89 -17.65 -6.06 7.13
#